data_51d4f5e397182bde16c710fbdaf4517a
#
_entry.id   51d4f5e397182bde16c710fbdaf4517a
#
_cell.length_a   1.000
_cell.length_b   1.000
_cell.length_c   1.000
_cell.angle_alpha   90.00
_cell.angle_beta   90.00
_cell.angle_gamma   90.00
#
_symmetry.space_group_name_H-M   'P 1'
#
loop_
_entity.id
_entity.type
_entity.pdbx_description
1 polymer ?
#
loop_
_entity_poly.entity_id
_entity_poly.type
_entity_poly.pdbx_seq_one_letter_code
_entity_poly.pdbx_strand_id
1 'polypeptide(L)' 'MSHLPTKQFPKVGDLIKVREDTIYDPYGISNQMGIIIKDGRQTAKVRWFNPKPNKPLESWVHYNRLRSL' A
#
# COMPACT_ATOMS: atom_id res chain seq x y z
N MET A 1 16.70 20.49 -19.72
CA MET A 1 15.62 20.82 -18.79
C MET A 1 15.44 19.71 -17.79
N SER A 2 15.56 20.04 -16.53
CA SER A 2 15.41 19.05 -15.51
C SER A 2 13.93 18.84 -15.21
N HIS A 3 13.52 17.62 -15.27
CA HIS A 3 12.21 17.26 -14.80
C HIS A 3 12.31 16.87 -13.34
N LEU A 4 11.57 17.58 -12.51
CA LEU A 4 11.31 17.04 -11.20
C LEU A 4 10.43 15.82 -11.41
N PRO A 5 10.83 14.66 -10.87
CA PRO A 5 9.97 13.50 -11.00
C PRO A 5 8.64 13.81 -10.35
N THR A 6 7.59 13.72 -11.13
CA THR A 6 6.27 13.75 -10.56
C THR A 6 6.18 12.59 -9.59
N LYS A 7 5.56 12.87 -8.44
CA LYS A 7 5.34 11.83 -7.47
C LYS A 7 4.52 10.73 -8.13
N GLN A 8 5.14 9.58 -8.30
CA GLN A 8 4.47 8.43 -8.91
C GLN A 8 3.96 7.53 -7.82
N PHE A 9 2.71 7.16 -7.95
CA PHE A 9 2.15 6.12 -7.09
C PHE A 9 2.59 4.75 -7.58
N PRO A 10 2.69 3.77 -6.69
CA PRO A 10 2.90 2.40 -7.11
C PRO A 10 1.76 1.91 -7.99
N LYS A 11 1.99 0.87 -8.75
CA LYS A 11 1.01 0.30 -9.66
C LYS A 11 0.94 -1.21 -9.51
N VAL A 12 -0.01 -1.83 -10.16
CA VAL A 12 -0.20 -3.28 -10.12
C VAL A 12 1.12 -3.99 -10.42
N GLY A 13 1.47 -4.95 -9.57
CA GLY A 13 2.72 -5.69 -9.65
C GLY A 13 3.83 -5.10 -8.79
N ASP A 14 3.67 -3.90 -8.27
CA ASP A 14 4.70 -3.27 -7.46
C ASP A 14 4.67 -3.79 -6.03
N LEU A 15 5.84 -3.96 -5.47
CA LEU A 15 6.00 -4.25 -4.04
C LEU A 15 5.87 -2.95 -3.26
N ILE A 16 5.09 -3.01 -2.20
CA ILE A 16 4.79 -1.81 -1.41
C ILE A 16 4.91 -2.08 0.08
N LYS A 17 5.05 -1.00 0.82
CA LYS A 17 4.96 -0.98 2.27
C LYS A 17 3.95 0.07 2.68
N VAL A 18 3.12 -0.25 3.65
CA VAL A 18 2.15 0.70 4.19
C VAL A 18 2.87 1.66 5.13
N ARG A 19 2.65 2.96 4.92
CA ARG A 19 3.22 3.99 5.79
C ARG A 19 2.65 3.86 7.19
N GLU A 20 3.52 4.06 8.16
CA GLU A 20 3.10 4.07 9.55
C GLU A 20 2.19 5.28 9.81
N ASP A 21 1.09 5.02 10.50
CA ASP A 21 0.21 6.07 10.98
C ASP A 21 0.07 5.88 12.48
N THR A 22 0.71 6.75 13.24
CA THR A 22 0.74 6.66 14.69
C THR A 22 -0.52 7.24 15.32
N ILE A 23 -1.31 7.97 14.56
CA ILE A 23 -2.52 8.64 15.07
C ILE A 23 -3.75 7.77 14.87
N TYR A 24 -3.85 7.14 13.71
CA TYR A 24 -5.06 6.40 13.36
C TYR A 24 -4.71 5.25 12.43
N ASP A 25 -4.87 4.04 12.93
CA ASP A 25 -4.62 2.82 12.17
C ASP A 25 -5.70 1.78 12.50
N PRO A 26 -6.93 2.02 12.00
CA PRO A 26 -8.08 1.20 12.40
C PRO A 26 -7.97 -0.26 11.98
N TYR A 27 -7.17 -0.55 10.96
CA TYR A 27 -7.01 -1.91 10.44
C TYR A 27 -5.72 -2.58 10.88
N GLY A 28 -4.85 -1.87 11.59
CA GLY A 28 -3.59 -2.42 12.06
C GLY A 28 -2.67 -2.82 10.93
N ILE A 29 -2.62 -2.02 9.86
CA ILE A 29 -1.84 -2.36 8.66
C ILE A 29 -0.54 -1.57 8.53
N SER A 30 -0.23 -0.69 9.49
CA SER A 30 1.01 0.08 9.46
C SER A 30 2.22 -0.83 9.36
N ASN A 31 3.16 -0.48 8.50
CA ASN A 31 4.40 -1.23 8.26
C ASN A 31 4.21 -2.61 7.63
N GLN A 32 3.01 -2.96 7.22
CA GLN A 32 2.79 -4.19 6.46
C GLN A 32 3.34 -4.05 5.05
N MET A 33 3.84 -5.14 4.51
CA MET A 33 4.34 -5.18 3.13
C MET A 33 3.49 -6.12 2.30
N GLY A 34 3.39 -5.80 1.03
CA GLY A 34 2.62 -6.62 0.11
C GLY A 34 2.86 -6.24 -1.34
N ILE A 35 2.02 -6.78 -2.20
CA ILE A 35 2.06 -6.51 -3.63
C ILE A 35 0.69 -5.99 -4.07
N ILE A 36 0.69 -5.00 -4.95
CA ILE A 36 -0.55 -4.47 -5.52
C ILE A 36 -1.04 -5.44 -6.58
N ILE A 37 -2.27 -5.91 -6.43
CA ILE A 37 -2.87 -6.85 -7.37
C ILE A 37 -4.00 -6.23 -8.19
N LYS A 38 -4.48 -5.06 -7.80
CA LYS A 38 -5.57 -4.41 -8.53
C LYS A 38 -5.54 -2.92 -8.26
N ASP A 39 -5.85 -2.13 -9.30
CA ASP A 39 -5.96 -0.68 -9.19
C ASP A 39 -7.41 -0.28 -9.05
N GLY A 40 -7.72 0.53 -8.04
CA GLY A 40 -9.04 1.07 -7.79
C GLY A 40 -9.09 2.59 -7.87
N ARG A 41 -8.18 3.21 -8.63
CA ARG A 41 -8.02 4.66 -8.79
C ARG A 41 -7.43 5.32 -7.56
N GLN A 42 -8.22 5.58 -6.52
CA GLN A 42 -7.72 6.20 -5.29
C GLN A 42 -7.17 5.16 -4.33
N THR A 43 -7.54 3.90 -4.51
CA THR A 43 -7.11 2.80 -3.68
C THR A 43 -6.47 1.72 -4.53
N ALA A 44 -5.70 0.86 -3.88
CA ALA A 44 -5.15 -0.32 -4.52
C ALA A 44 -5.47 -1.53 -3.67
N LYS A 45 -5.76 -2.64 -4.34
CA LYS A 45 -5.92 -3.90 -3.63
C LYS A 45 -4.56 -4.52 -3.43
N VAL A 46 -4.20 -4.76 -2.19
CA VAL A 46 -2.88 -5.26 -1.79
C VAL A 46 -3.03 -6.67 -1.22
N ARG A 47 -2.20 -7.56 -1.71
CA ARG A 47 -2.05 -8.88 -1.09
C ARG A 47 -0.86 -8.82 -0.15
N TRP A 48 -1.10 -9.15 1.11
CA TRP A 48 -0.09 -9.06 2.15
C TRP A 48 0.85 -10.25 2.09
N PHE A 49 2.15 -10.00 2.32
CA PHE A 49 3.14 -11.08 2.34
C PHE A 49 3.04 -11.94 3.59
N ASN A 50 2.77 -11.31 4.73
CA ASN A 50 2.69 -11.98 6.01
C ASN A 50 1.40 -11.58 6.71
N PRO A 51 0.25 -12.04 6.23
CA PRO A 51 -1.01 -11.68 6.87
C PRO A 51 -1.06 -12.24 8.29
N LYS A 52 -1.48 -11.39 9.20
CA LYS A 52 -1.66 -11.81 10.59
C LYS A 52 -2.86 -12.76 10.70
N PRO A 53 -2.85 -13.69 11.66
CA PRO A 53 -4.06 -14.46 11.95
C PRO A 53 -5.23 -13.52 12.22
N ASN A 54 -6.41 -13.87 11.75
CA ASN A 54 -7.62 -13.07 11.90
C ASN A 54 -7.63 -11.76 11.10
N LYS A 55 -6.68 -11.56 10.20
CA LYS A 55 -6.68 -10.42 9.30
C LYS A 55 -6.86 -10.92 7.87
N PRO A 56 -7.47 -10.11 7.00
CA PRO A 56 -7.66 -10.53 5.60
C PRO A 56 -6.33 -10.68 4.88
N LEU A 57 -6.29 -11.57 3.90
CA LEU A 57 -5.11 -11.76 3.04
C LEU A 57 -4.91 -10.59 2.09
N GLU A 58 -5.99 -9.89 1.74
CA GLU A 58 -6.00 -8.79 0.79
C GLU A 58 -6.85 -7.67 1.35
N SER A 59 -6.45 -6.44 1.06
CA SER A 59 -7.18 -5.26 1.51
C SER A 59 -7.08 -4.13 0.50
N TRP A 60 -8.10 -3.29 0.44
CA TRP A 60 -8.05 -2.04 -0.31
C TRP A 60 -7.41 -0.97 0.57
N VAL A 61 -6.38 -0.32 0.06
CA VAL A 61 -5.63 0.69 0.80
C VAL A 61 -5.46 1.92 -0.07
N HIS A 62 -5.66 3.10 0.49
CA HIS A 62 -5.43 4.35 -0.23
C HIS A 62 -3.98 4.44 -0.67
N TYR A 63 -3.78 4.92 -1.90
CA TYR A 63 -2.44 5.07 -2.45
C TYR A 63 -1.56 5.97 -1.60
N ASN A 64 -2.13 6.96 -0.93
CA ASN A 64 -1.33 7.88 -0.11
C ASN A 64 -0.71 7.19 1.12
N ARG A 65 -1.14 5.99 1.45
CA ARG A 65 -0.52 5.19 2.52
C ARG A 65 0.51 4.19 1.99
N LEU A 66 0.67 4.08 0.68
CA LEU A 66 1.54 3.08 0.08
C LEU A 66 2.84 3.71 -0.36
N ARG A 67 3.93 3.01 -0.10
CA ARG A 67 5.27 3.39 -0.57
C ARG A 67 5.84 2.24 -1.38
N SER A 68 6.46 2.56 -2.51
CA SER A 68 7.20 1.57 -3.28
C SER A 68 8.43 1.12 -2.48
N LEU A 69 8.70 -0.16 -2.54
CA LEU A 69 9.91 -0.70 -1.95
C LEU A 69 11.12 -0.53 -2.85
#